data_c3e962e98e6a89e2662fe2bc22f3036b
#
_entry.id   c3e962e98e6a89e2662fe2bc22f3036b
#
_cell.length_a   1.000
_cell.length_b   1.000
_cell.length_c   1.000
_cell.angle_alpha   90.00
_cell.angle_beta   90.00
_cell.angle_gamma   90.00
#
_symmetry.space_group_name_H-M   'P 1'
#
loop_
_entity.id
_entity.type
_entity.pdbx_description
1 polymer ?
#
loop_
_entity_poly.entity_id
_entity_poly.type
_entity_poly.pdbx_seq_one_letter_code
_entity_poly.pdbx_strand_id
1 'polypeptide(L)'
;LPRSELRVAAREPPVGNAKVRGAMGFVRDRTARMKVFSADAKDEIARAPFRPDCCPRAFLAAFAALGRRDLRSTKSGEATIRAPRVSIARAVLKAAAQVHIRAHAQDLDTRRARETHSVAVTLDVQTLAKRMHPARACCRRAWIRGAFLACGSVADPTRGYHLEFNARDDAAARAIAAGLAAVGVDAGISRRRKKPLAYVKGGQAVADLLAQMGATQTVLSLDDVRARRETKNSIRRTVNSEAANAARAGTASARQLEAATTLLHPARVHVLSAALREAARLRHAHPDLTLSELGRRARPVVTKSSMAYRLREIERLAHSRRR
;
A
#
# COMPACT_ATOMS: atom_id res chain seq x y z
N LEU A 1 -30.63 -72.31 8.07
CA LEU A 1 -29.32 -71.94 7.51
C LEU A 1 -29.45 -71.51 6.05
N PRO A 2 -28.87 -70.44 5.50
CA PRO A 2 -27.73 -69.67 5.98
C PRO A 2 -27.99 -68.14 5.99
N ARG A 3 -27.02 -67.47 6.59
CA ARG A 3 -26.86 -65.99 6.73
C ARG A 3 -26.63 -65.29 5.40
N SER A 4 -27.31 -64.16 5.20
CA SER A 4 -26.98 -63.16 4.17
C SER A 4 -26.47 -61.88 4.85
N GLU A 5 -25.23 -61.54 4.58
CA GLU A 5 -24.54 -60.31 5.03
C GLU A 5 -25.10 -59.09 4.30
N LEU A 6 -25.65 -58.13 5.02
CA LEU A 6 -25.97 -56.83 4.51
C LEU A 6 -24.73 -55.92 4.61
N ARG A 7 -24.13 -55.60 3.47
CA ARG A 7 -23.14 -54.52 3.36
C ARG A 7 -23.83 -53.17 3.48
N VAL A 8 -23.53 -52.48 4.57
CA VAL A 8 -23.87 -51.07 4.74
C VAL A 8 -22.89 -50.22 3.97
N ALA A 9 -23.33 -49.62 2.90
CA ALA A 9 -22.56 -48.60 2.17
C ALA A 9 -22.52 -47.31 2.98
N ALA A 10 -21.36 -46.92 3.48
CA ALA A 10 -21.13 -45.63 4.07
C ALA A 10 -21.30 -44.53 3.02
N ARG A 11 -22.31 -43.69 3.15
CA ARG A 11 -22.49 -42.47 2.39
C ARG A 11 -21.54 -41.40 2.97
N GLU A 12 -20.61 -40.95 2.18
CA GLU A 12 -19.85 -39.72 2.48
C GLU A 12 -20.78 -38.53 2.53
N PRO A 13 -20.62 -37.59 3.52
CA PRO A 13 -21.39 -36.36 3.53
C PRO A 13 -20.90 -35.38 2.45
N PRO A 14 -21.78 -34.55 1.87
CA PRO A 14 -21.42 -33.62 0.84
C PRO A 14 -20.42 -32.58 1.36
N VAL A 15 -19.35 -32.34 0.62
CA VAL A 15 -18.36 -31.29 0.87
C VAL A 15 -19.06 -29.94 0.74
N GLY A 16 -19.60 -29.44 1.85
CA GLY A 16 -20.28 -28.14 1.94
C GLY A 16 -19.30 -26.99 2.08
N ASN A 17 -19.36 -26.08 1.16
CA ASN A 17 -18.95 -24.66 1.13
C ASN A 17 -18.27 -24.06 2.39
N ALA A 18 -17.11 -24.53 2.77
CA ALA A 18 -16.27 -23.88 3.79
C ALA A 18 -15.56 -22.61 3.27
N LYS A 19 -15.45 -22.44 1.93
CA LYS A 19 -14.78 -21.28 1.32
C LYS A 19 -15.53 -19.95 1.40
N VAL A 20 -16.87 -19.94 1.51
CA VAL A 20 -17.67 -18.70 1.48
C VAL A 20 -17.72 -18.01 2.84
N ARG A 21 -17.68 -18.74 3.95
CA ARG A 21 -17.68 -18.14 5.30
C ARG A 21 -16.37 -17.49 5.68
N GLY A 22 -15.23 -18.04 5.24
CA GLY A 22 -13.91 -17.44 5.46
C GLY A 22 -13.70 -16.11 4.72
N ALA A 23 -14.25 -15.99 3.49
CA ALA A 23 -14.14 -14.76 2.70
C ALA A 23 -14.97 -13.60 3.29
N MET A 24 -16.15 -13.86 3.84
CA MET A 24 -17.00 -12.83 4.48
C MET A 24 -16.44 -12.33 5.82
N GLY A 25 -15.85 -13.19 6.64
CA GLY A 25 -15.17 -12.80 7.87
C GLY A 25 -13.93 -11.96 7.61
N PHE A 26 -13.15 -12.34 6.60
CA PHE A 26 -11.94 -11.61 6.19
C PHE A 26 -12.23 -10.23 5.60
N VAL A 27 -13.34 -10.06 4.88
CA VAL A 27 -13.78 -8.75 4.33
C VAL A 27 -14.30 -7.83 5.44
N ARG A 28 -14.98 -8.34 6.46
CA ARG A 28 -15.46 -7.54 7.61
C ARG A 28 -14.31 -7.04 8.48
N ASP A 29 -13.32 -7.88 8.79
CA ASP A 29 -12.13 -7.48 9.55
C ASP A 29 -11.30 -6.42 8.80
N ARG A 30 -11.20 -6.56 7.49
CA ARG A 30 -10.50 -5.59 6.63
C ARG A 30 -11.16 -4.21 6.60
N THR A 31 -12.48 -4.12 6.59
CA THR A 31 -13.21 -2.83 6.63
C THR A 31 -13.20 -2.21 8.03
N ALA A 32 -13.21 -2.99 9.08
CA ALA A 32 -13.08 -2.53 10.45
C ALA A 32 -11.70 -1.89 10.69
N ARG A 33 -10.58 -2.53 10.30
CA ARG A 33 -9.23 -1.97 10.40
C ARG A 33 -9.05 -0.65 9.62
N MET A 34 -9.64 -0.53 8.44
CA MET A 34 -9.59 0.73 7.67
C MET A 34 -10.25 1.90 8.40
N LYS A 35 -11.38 1.63 9.06
CA LYS A 35 -12.08 2.65 9.86
C LYS A 35 -11.24 3.07 11.07
N VAL A 36 -10.51 2.13 11.68
CA VAL A 36 -9.67 2.38 12.84
C VAL A 36 -8.51 3.31 12.48
N PHE A 37 -7.66 2.99 11.49
CA PHE A 37 -6.50 3.81 11.13
C PHE A 37 -6.88 5.26 10.77
N SER A 38 -7.90 5.45 9.93
CA SER A 38 -8.37 6.79 9.58
C SER A 38 -9.00 7.52 10.78
N ALA A 39 -9.61 6.79 11.72
CA ALA A 39 -10.18 7.34 12.93
C ALA A 39 -9.09 7.81 13.90
N ASP A 40 -8.06 6.99 14.09
CA ASP A 40 -6.92 7.31 14.97
C ASP A 40 -6.15 8.52 14.43
N ALA A 41 -5.89 8.59 13.11
CA ALA A 41 -5.31 9.75 12.46
C ALA A 41 -6.14 11.03 12.72
N LYS A 42 -7.47 10.95 12.61
CA LYS A 42 -8.35 12.08 12.89
C LYS A 42 -8.33 12.49 14.35
N ASP A 43 -8.30 11.54 15.26
CA ASP A 43 -8.24 11.82 16.69
C ASP A 43 -6.91 12.48 17.09
N GLU A 44 -5.81 12.04 16.49
CA GLU A 44 -4.50 12.65 16.70
C GLU A 44 -4.47 14.09 16.15
N ILE A 45 -4.88 14.27 14.89
CA ILE A 45 -4.97 15.58 14.25
C ILE A 45 -5.89 16.53 15.04
N ALA A 46 -7.00 16.04 15.56
CA ALA A 46 -7.92 16.86 16.36
C ALA A 46 -7.28 17.38 17.65
N ARG A 47 -6.39 16.59 18.28
CA ARG A 47 -5.69 16.97 19.52
C ARG A 47 -4.47 17.87 19.28
N ALA A 48 -3.92 17.90 18.06
CA ALA A 48 -2.73 18.70 17.78
C ALA A 48 -2.96 20.18 18.13
N PRO A 49 -1.98 20.87 18.76
CA PRO A 49 -2.16 22.26 19.16
C PRO A 49 -2.29 23.19 17.96
N PHE A 50 -2.98 24.30 18.14
CA PHE A 50 -2.94 25.43 17.21
C PHE A 50 -1.84 26.40 17.65
N ARG A 51 -1.11 26.95 16.68
CA ARG A 51 -0.29 28.12 16.95
C ARG A 51 -1.20 29.34 17.07
N PRO A 52 -0.80 30.40 17.85
CA PRO A 52 -1.71 31.47 18.24
C PRO A 52 -2.34 32.17 17.04
N ASP A 53 -3.53 32.68 17.27
CA ASP A 53 -4.36 33.71 16.64
C ASP A 53 -4.77 33.52 15.16
N CYS A 54 -3.94 33.11 14.25
CA CYS A 54 -4.32 33.02 12.84
C CYS A 54 -4.79 31.61 12.40
N CYS A 55 -4.19 30.56 12.97
CA CYS A 55 -4.45 29.18 12.56
C CYS A 55 -5.85 28.66 12.88
N PRO A 56 -6.44 28.92 14.08
CA PRO A 56 -7.78 28.49 14.39
C PRO A 56 -8.85 29.01 13.40
N ARG A 57 -8.71 30.26 12.92
CA ARG A 57 -9.66 30.82 11.93
C ARG A 57 -9.59 30.08 10.60
N ALA A 58 -8.41 29.82 10.07
CA ALA A 58 -8.22 29.06 8.84
C ALA A 58 -8.77 27.64 8.94
N PHE A 59 -8.52 26.97 10.08
CA PHE A 59 -9.07 25.66 10.41
C PHE A 59 -10.60 25.65 10.41
N LEU A 60 -11.22 26.59 11.12
CA LEU A 60 -12.67 26.72 11.23
C LEU A 60 -13.32 27.04 9.88
N ALA A 61 -12.69 27.90 9.08
CA ALA A 61 -13.18 28.24 7.75
C ALA A 61 -13.23 27.03 6.82
N ALA A 62 -12.17 26.21 6.81
CA ALA A 62 -12.16 24.98 6.04
C ALA A 62 -13.21 23.98 6.53
N PHE A 63 -13.30 23.78 7.86
CA PHE A 63 -14.28 22.89 8.46
C PHE A 63 -15.70 23.31 8.14
N ALA A 64 -16.04 24.61 8.25
CA ALA A 64 -17.35 25.16 7.94
C ALA A 64 -17.70 25.10 6.44
N ALA A 65 -16.72 25.36 5.57
CA ALA A 65 -16.93 25.36 4.13
C ALA A 65 -17.10 23.95 3.55
N LEU A 66 -16.35 22.96 4.06
CA LEU A 66 -16.24 21.62 3.48
C LEU A 66 -17.00 20.54 4.26
N GLY A 67 -17.37 20.83 5.49
CA GLY A 67 -18.10 19.90 6.35
C GLY A 67 -19.54 19.66 5.85
N ARG A 68 -20.07 18.51 6.26
CA ARG A 68 -21.46 18.15 5.96
C ARG A 68 -22.40 18.98 6.80
N ARG A 69 -23.11 19.90 6.16
CA ARG A 69 -24.11 20.77 6.81
C ARG A 69 -25.35 19.96 7.22
N ASP A 70 -25.88 20.26 8.39
CA ASP A 70 -27.18 19.85 8.80
C ASP A 70 -28.18 20.97 8.42
N LEU A 71 -29.09 20.69 7.50
CA LEU A 71 -30.03 21.68 6.94
C LEU A 71 -31.17 22.03 7.89
N ARG A 72 -31.24 21.43 9.06
CA ARG A 72 -32.41 21.58 9.97
C ARG A 72 -32.38 22.82 10.88
N SER A 73 -31.26 23.53 10.94
CA SER A 73 -31.12 24.71 11.76
C SER A 73 -30.24 25.76 11.09
N THR A 74 -30.81 26.81 10.54
CA THR A 74 -30.06 27.97 10.06
C THR A 74 -30.72 29.23 10.57
N LYS A 75 -30.26 29.72 11.73
CA LYS A 75 -30.36 31.14 12.02
C LYS A 75 -29.45 31.87 11.03
N SER A 76 -29.86 33.05 10.58
CA SER A 76 -29.04 33.86 9.66
C SER A 76 -27.63 34.07 10.26
N GLY A 77 -26.60 33.66 9.51
CA GLY A 77 -25.21 33.84 9.94
C GLY A 77 -24.55 32.64 10.66
N GLU A 78 -25.33 31.62 10.94
CA GLU A 78 -24.80 30.39 11.59
C GLU A 78 -24.78 29.23 10.61
N ALA A 79 -23.85 28.29 10.80
CA ALA A 79 -23.82 27.00 10.09
C ALA A 79 -23.66 25.85 11.08
N THR A 80 -24.57 24.89 11.00
CA THR A 80 -24.48 23.64 11.75
C THR A 80 -23.82 22.57 10.89
N ILE A 81 -22.71 22.02 11.39
CA ILE A 81 -21.86 21.10 10.67
C ILE A 81 -21.72 19.81 11.50
N ARG A 82 -21.86 18.68 10.85
CA ARG A 82 -21.67 17.38 11.49
C ARG A 82 -20.19 17.07 11.68
N ALA A 83 -19.76 16.96 12.93
CA ALA A 83 -18.46 16.40 13.32
C ALA A 83 -18.61 14.89 13.46
N PRO A 84 -17.89 14.07 12.70
CA PRO A 84 -18.05 12.61 12.72
C PRO A 84 -17.50 11.95 13.97
N ARG A 85 -16.85 12.70 14.87
CA ARG A 85 -16.24 12.24 16.13
C ARG A 85 -16.28 13.33 17.18
N VAL A 86 -16.41 12.95 18.45
CA VAL A 86 -16.37 13.87 19.59
C VAL A 86 -15.04 14.64 19.67
N SER A 87 -13.92 14.01 19.36
CA SER A 87 -12.59 14.66 19.32
C SER A 87 -12.56 15.83 18.33
N ILE A 88 -13.19 15.68 17.17
CA ILE A 88 -13.30 16.74 16.17
C ILE A 88 -14.19 17.88 16.67
N ALA A 89 -15.34 17.57 17.26
CA ALA A 89 -16.20 18.59 17.85
C ALA A 89 -15.45 19.42 18.91
N ARG A 90 -14.73 18.75 19.81
CA ARG A 90 -13.89 19.42 20.82
C ARG A 90 -12.82 20.31 20.19
N ALA A 91 -12.15 19.84 19.12
CA ALA A 91 -11.15 20.64 18.41
C ALA A 91 -11.76 21.91 17.81
N VAL A 92 -12.96 21.80 17.22
CA VAL A 92 -13.70 22.94 16.64
C VAL A 92 -14.11 23.93 17.71
N LEU A 93 -14.68 23.47 18.85
CA LEU A 93 -15.03 24.34 19.96
C LEU A 93 -13.82 25.05 20.58
N LYS A 94 -12.71 24.32 20.76
CA LYS A 94 -11.46 24.92 21.25
C LYS A 94 -10.93 25.99 20.30
N ALA A 95 -10.92 25.70 19.00
CA ALA A 95 -10.49 26.67 17.99
C ALA A 95 -11.39 27.90 17.95
N ALA A 96 -12.72 27.73 18.08
CA ALA A 96 -13.68 28.81 18.13
C ALA A 96 -13.49 29.73 19.35
N ALA A 97 -13.27 29.13 20.52
CA ALA A 97 -12.98 29.85 21.76
C ALA A 97 -11.71 30.71 21.63
N GLN A 98 -10.62 30.15 21.05
CA GLN A 98 -9.36 30.90 20.87
C GLN A 98 -9.49 32.16 20.00
N VAL A 99 -10.47 32.22 19.12
CA VAL A 99 -10.67 33.34 18.21
C VAL A 99 -11.97 34.09 18.46
N HIS A 100 -12.60 33.86 19.61
CA HIS A 100 -13.83 34.50 20.08
C HIS A 100 -15.01 34.38 19.08
N ILE A 101 -15.14 33.21 18.44
CA ILE A 101 -16.28 32.88 17.59
C ILE A 101 -17.28 32.05 18.40
N ARG A 102 -18.56 32.49 18.36
CA ARG A 102 -19.62 31.70 19.02
C ARG A 102 -19.74 30.30 18.39
N ALA A 103 -19.70 29.31 19.24
CA ALA A 103 -19.85 27.89 18.84
C ALA A 103 -20.50 27.11 19.96
N HIS A 104 -21.37 26.20 19.60
CA HIS A 104 -21.92 25.21 20.52
C HIS A 104 -22.04 23.85 19.85
N ALA A 105 -22.06 22.79 20.63
CA ALA A 105 -22.20 21.42 20.18
C ALA A 105 -23.44 20.80 20.77
N GLN A 106 -24.15 20.03 19.95
CA GLN A 106 -25.30 19.23 20.36
C GLN A 106 -25.05 17.77 19.94
N ASP A 107 -25.37 16.84 20.84
CA ASP A 107 -25.31 15.42 20.49
C ASP A 107 -26.42 15.12 19.48
N LEU A 108 -26.08 14.46 18.38
CA LEU A 108 -27.05 13.97 17.42
C LEU A 108 -27.51 12.60 17.91
N ASP A 109 -28.69 12.51 18.52
CA ASP A 109 -29.33 11.25 18.85
C ASP A 109 -29.52 10.41 17.57
N THR A 110 -28.59 9.54 17.33
CA THR A 110 -28.60 8.64 16.17
C THR A 110 -29.07 7.26 16.60
N ARG A 111 -30.36 7.09 16.90
CA ARG A 111 -31.00 5.77 17.10
C ARG A 111 -30.79 4.81 15.91
N ARG A 112 -30.27 5.29 14.79
CA ARG A 112 -30.00 4.52 13.57
C ARG A 112 -28.53 4.26 13.25
N ALA A 113 -27.57 4.84 13.97
CA ALA A 113 -26.14 4.66 13.66
C ALA A 113 -25.44 3.92 14.81
N ARG A 114 -25.40 2.62 14.74
CA ARG A 114 -24.82 1.70 15.74
C ARG A 114 -23.33 1.86 16.04
N GLU A 115 -22.58 2.79 15.42
CA GLU A 115 -21.11 2.76 15.50
C GLU A 115 -20.36 4.11 15.55
N THR A 116 -21.00 5.27 15.43
CA THR A 116 -20.26 6.54 15.49
C THR A 116 -21.08 7.65 16.15
N HIS A 117 -20.63 8.10 17.32
CA HIS A 117 -21.14 9.33 17.91
C HIS A 117 -20.82 10.51 16.98
N SER A 118 -21.84 11.07 16.35
CA SER A 118 -21.70 12.30 15.59
C SER A 118 -22.29 13.46 16.37
N VAL A 119 -21.56 14.56 16.39
CA VAL A 119 -21.92 15.78 17.11
C VAL A 119 -22.23 16.85 16.08
N ALA A 120 -23.33 17.59 16.23
CA ALA A 120 -23.59 18.81 15.49
C ALA A 120 -22.82 19.95 16.15
N VAL A 121 -22.02 20.68 15.38
CA VAL A 121 -21.36 21.91 15.84
C VAL A 121 -21.89 23.09 15.05
N THR A 122 -22.48 24.02 15.75
CA THR A 122 -22.97 25.29 15.17
C THR A 122 -21.92 26.38 15.34
N LEU A 123 -21.59 27.06 14.26
CA LEU A 123 -20.59 28.12 14.17
C LEU A 123 -21.18 29.39 13.58
N ASP A 124 -20.80 30.56 14.13
CA ASP A 124 -20.99 31.84 13.50
C ASP A 124 -20.03 32.00 12.30
N VAL A 125 -20.53 31.78 11.09
CA VAL A 125 -19.73 31.85 9.87
C VAL A 125 -19.57 33.24 9.30
N GLN A 126 -20.40 34.22 9.68
CA GLN A 126 -20.28 35.62 9.21
C GLN A 126 -19.03 36.26 9.82
N THR A 127 -18.81 36.06 11.11
CA THR A 127 -17.60 36.55 11.78
C THR A 127 -16.35 35.83 11.28
N LEU A 128 -16.47 34.55 10.90
CA LEU A 128 -15.37 33.76 10.39
C LEU A 128 -14.84 34.29 9.05
N ALA A 129 -15.71 34.72 8.14
CA ALA A 129 -15.33 35.17 6.79
C ALA A 129 -14.52 36.48 6.79
N LYS A 130 -14.70 37.33 7.79
CA LYS A 130 -14.14 38.69 7.83
C LYS A 130 -12.62 38.80 8.12
N ARG A 131 -11.93 37.75 8.55
CA ARG A 131 -10.54 37.85 9.02
C ARG A 131 -9.64 36.65 8.63
N MET A 132 -9.80 36.11 7.42
CA MET A 132 -8.88 35.06 6.94
C MET A 132 -7.60 35.65 6.34
N HIS A 133 -6.45 35.13 6.72
CA HIS A 133 -5.14 35.45 6.11
C HIS A 133 -4.58 34.19 5.44
N PRO A 134 -4.94 33.85 4.18
CA PRO A 134 -4.50 32.62 3.53
C PRO A 134 -3.01 32.63 3.13
N ALA A 135 -2.32 33.77 3.26
CA ALA A 135 -0.95 33.93 2.80
C ALA A 135 0.11 33.19 3.66
N ARG A 136 -0.17 32.95 4.96
CA ARG A 136 0.81 32.33 5.87
C ARG A 136 0.83 30.82 5.74
N ALA A 137 2.01 30.21 5.65
CA ALA A 137 2.17 28.76 5.57
C ALA A 137 1.49 28.00 6.72
N CYS A 138 1.51 28.54 7.95
CA CYS A 138 0.82 27.95 9.10
C CYS A 138 -0.72 27.95 8.92
N CYS A 139 -1.31 29.00 8.34
CA CYS A 139 -2.74 29.05 8.06
C CYS A 139 -3.15 28.08 6.94
N ARG A 140 -2.32 27.90 5.91
CA ARG A 140 -2.57 26.90 4.86
C ARG A 140 -2.61 25.49 5.43
N ARG A 141 -1.63 25.14 6.29
CA ARG A 141 -1.62 23.85 7.00
C ARG A 141 -2.84 23.67 7.91
N ALA A 142 -3.23 24.72 8.65
CA ALA A 142 -4.41 24.68 9.49
C ALA A 142 -5.70 24.54 8.66
N TRP A 143 -5.78 25.16 7.50
CA TRP A 143 -6.90 25.02 6.56
C TRP A 143 -7.03 23.58 6.08
N ILE A 144 -5.93 22.95 5.63
CA ILE A 144 -5.92 21.53 5.21
C ILE A 144 -6.30 20.59 6.38
N ARG A 145 -5.84 20.88 7.58
CA ARG A 145 -6.25 20.18 8.79
C ARG A 145 -7.76 20.23 9.00
N GLY A 146 -8.37 21.41 8.88
CA GLY A 146 -9.82 21.59 8.96
C GLY A 146 -10.56 20.84 7.86
N ALA A 147 -10.08 20.90 6.62
CA ALA A 147 -10.59 20.16 5.48
C ALA A 147 -10.56 18.64 5.72
N PHE A 148 -9.43 18.11 6.23
CA PHE A 148 -9.28 16.69 6.51
C PHE A 148 -10.23 16.21 7.60
N LEU A 149 -10.36 16.95 8.69
CA LEU A 149 -11.30 16.59 9.76
C LEU A 149 -12.76 16.68 9.31
N ALA A 150 -13.09 17.58 8.39
CA ALA A 150 -14.43 17.74 7.83
C ALA A 150 -14.83 16.62 6.86
N CYS A 151 -13.97 16.30 5.90
CA CYS A 151 -14.32 15.42 4.79
C CYS A 151 -13.22 14.47 4.34
N GLY A 152 -12.04 14.48 5.00
CA GLY A 152 -10.90 13.62 4.67
C GLY A 152 -11.03 12.20 5.20
N SER A 153 -10.27 11.31 4.60
CA SER A 153 -10.01 9.95 5.09
C SER A 153 -8.66 9.46 4.58
N VAL A 154 -8.00 8.60 5.35
CA VAL A 154 -6.74 7.96 4.96
C VAL A 154 -6.90 6.45 4.94
N ALA A 155 -6.35 5.81 3.93
CA ALA A 155 -6.36 4.36 3.82
C ALA A 155 -5.42 3.72 4.85
N ASP A 156 -5.76 2.50 5.30
CA ASP A 156 -4.83 1.67 6.06
C ASP A 156 -3.56 1.41 5.23
N PRO A 157 -2.37 1.72 5.75
CA PRO A 157 -1.11 1.60 5.01
C PRO A 157 -0.81 0.16 4.59
N THR A 158 -1.43 -0.86 5.21
CA THR A 158 -1.31 -2.25 4.76
C THR A 158 -1.98 -2.53 3.41
N ARG A 159 -2.79 -1.60 2.90
CA ARG A 159 -3.51 -1.72 1.61
C ARG A 159 -2.98 -0.82 0.53
N GLY A 160 -2.36 0.27 0.90
CA GLY A 160 -1.82 1.26 -0.01
C GLY A 160 -1.76 2.63 0.64
N TYR A 161 -1.05 3.52 0.00
CA TYR A 161 -0.84 4.88 0.50
C TYR A 161 -1.77 5.82 -0.27
N HIS A 162 -2.92 6.09 0.33
CA HIS A 162 -3.97 6.88 -0.31
C HIS A 162 -4.72 7.70 0.74
N LEU A 163 -4.87 8.98 0.49
CA LEU A 163 -5.62 9.92 1.30
C LEU A 163 -6.64 10.63 0.41
N GLU A 164 -7.89 10.66 0.82
CA GLU A 164 -9.01 11.22 0.06
C GLU A 164 -9.72 12.32 0.84
N PHE A 165 -10.22 13.34 0.13
CA PHE A 165 -11.15 14.34 0.62
C PHE A 165 -12.43 14.21 -0.18
N ASN A 166 -13.51 13.79 0.46
CA ASN A 166 -14.81 13.63 -0.18
C ASN A 166 -15.50 15.00 -0.28
N ALA A 167 -15.47 15.60 -1.44
CA ALA A 167 -16.05 16.90 -1.69
C ALA A 167 -17.57 16.81 -1.93
N ARG A 168 -18.30 17.88 -1.58
CA ARG A 168 -19.74 17.96 -1.85
C ARG A 168 -20.05 18.25 -3.33
N ASP A 169 -19.18 19.02 -4.00
CA ASP A 169 -19.27 19.47 -5.39
C ASP A 169 -17.87 19.65 -6.02
N ASP A 170 -17.82 19.90 -7.32
CA ASP A 170 -16.56 20.06 -8.04
C ASP A 170 -15.80 21.33 -7.63
N ALA A 171 -16.47 22.37 -7.21
CA ALA A 171 -15.83 23.60 -6.72
C ALA A 171 -15.09 23.33 -5.41
N ALA A 172 -15.69 22.57 -4.49
CA ALA A 172 -15.04 22.11 -3.26
C ALA A 172 -13.84 21.22 -3.55
N ALA A 173 -13.94 20.28 -4.52
CA ALA A 173 -12.81 19.44 -4.91
C ALA A 173 -11.63 20.25 -5.45
N ARG A 174 -11.89 21.24 -6.32
CA ARG A 174 -10.87 22.16 -6.82
C ARG A 174 -10.25 23.02 -5.71
N ALA A 175 -11.07 23.53 -4.79
CA ALA A 175 -10.58 24.32 -3.65
C ALA A 175 -9.65 23.47 -2.73
N ILE A 176 -9.98 22.20 -2.50
CA ILE A 176 -9.15 21.29 -1.74
C ILE A 176 -7.83 21.03 -2.49
N ALA A 177 -7.86 20.73 -3.78
CA ALA A 177 -6.66 20.50 -4.58
C ALA A 177 -5.73 21.73 -4.60
N ALA A 178 -6.30 22.94 -4.77
CA ALA A 178 -5.56 24.20 -4.69
C ALA A 178 -4.94 24.42 -3.29
N GLY A 179 -5.69 24.10 -2.22
CA GLY A 179 -5.17 24.14 -0.85
C GLY A 179 -4.01 23.18 -0.61
N LEU A 180 -4.07 21.96 -1.16
CA LEU A 180 -3.00 20.96 -1.09
C LEU A 180 -1.77 21.43 -1.86
N ALA A 181 -1.94 21.94 -3.07
CA ALA A 181 -0.85 22.52 -3.85
C ALA A 181 -0.16 23.69 -3.11
N ALA A 182 -0.92 24.52 -2.40
CA ALA A 182 -0.39 25.63 -1.60
C ALA A 182 0.46 25.18 -0.40
N VAL A 183 0.41 23.92 0.00
CA VAL A 183 1.29 23.31 1.02
C VAL A 183 2.31 22.34 0.42
N GLY A 184 2.50 22.38 -0.90
CA GLY A 184 3.51 21.58 -1.62
C GLY A 184 3.09 20.12 -1.85
N VAL A 185 1.79 19.82 -1.87
CA VAL A 185 1.29 18.45 -2.08
C VAL A 185 0.42 18.40 -3.35
N ASP A 186 0.85 17.63 -4.33
CA ASP A 186 0.08 17.40 -5.55
C ASP A 186 -1.13 16.51 -5.29
N ALA A 187 -2.30 16.95 -5.74
CA ALA A 187 -3.55 16.24 -5.58
C ALA A 187 -4.26 16.02 -6.92
N GLY A 188 -4.71 14.80 -7.14
CA GLY A 188 -5.60 14.47 -8.23
C GLY A 188 -7.06 14.76 -7.87
N ILE A 189 -7.88 15.05 -8.87
CA ILE A 189 -9.34 15.13 -8.73
C ILE A 189 -9.95 13.94 -9.46
N SER A 190 -10.96 13.31 -8.85
CA SER A 190 -11.66 12.16 -9.41
C SER A 190 -13.12 12.14 -8.93
N ARG A 191 -13.87 11.15 -9.40
CA ARG A 191 -15.26 10.92 -8.94
C ARG A 191 -15.43 9.48 -8.46
N ARG A 192 -16.05 9.31 -7.31
CA ARG A 192 -16.40 8.01 -6.77
C ARG A 192 -17.91 7.94 -6.55
N ARG A 193 -18.59 7.01 -7.23
CA ARG A 193 -20.06 6.90 -7.20
C ARG A 193 -20.73 8.25 -7.50
N LYS A 194 -20.29 8.94 -8.54
CA LYS A 194 -20.74 10.27 -8.99
C LYS A 194 -20.39 11.43 -8.05
N LYS A 195 -19.76 11.22 -6.89
CA LYS A 195 -19.32 12.26 -5.97
C LYS A 195 -17.90 12.68 -6.26
N PRO A 196 -17.60 13.97 -6.38
CA PRO A 196 -16.25 14.47 -6.59
C PRO A 196 -15.39 14.26 -5.35
N LEU A 197 -14.11 14.01 -5.56
CA LEU A 197 -13.11 13.93 -4.50
C LEU A 197 -11.77 14.46 -4.97
N ALA A 198 -10.99 15.03 -4.04
CA ALA A 198 -9.56 15.25 -4.23
C ALA A 198 -8.79 14.15 -3.50
N TYR A 199 -7.66 13.71 -4.07
CA TYR A 199 -6.88 12.62 -3.46
C TYR A 199 -5.38 12.81 -3.62
N VAL A 200 -4.63 12.26 -2.67
CA VAL A 200 -3.17 12.17 -2.66
C VAL A 200 -2.77 10.70 -2.66
N LYS A 201 -1.82 10.32 -3.52
CA LYS A 201 -1.26 8.96 -3.61
C LYS A 201 0.24 9.00 -3.35
N GLY A 202 0.75 7.86 -2.88
CA GLY A 202 2.18 7.69 -2.60
C GLY A 202 2.51 7.83 -1.12
N GLY A 203 3.38 6.93 -0.64
CA GLY A 203 3.70 6.82 0.78
C GLY A 203 4.31 8.10 1.35
N GLN A 204 5.23 8.73 0.62
CA GLN A 204 5.89 9.95 1.06
C GLN A 204 4.90 11.13 1.11
N ALA A 205 4.16 11.39 0.02
CA ALA A 205 3.21 12.51 -0.03
C ALA A 205 2.11 12.40 1.04
N VAL A 206 1.63 11.18 1.33
CA VAL A 206 0.65 10.93 2.40
C VAL A 206 1.28 11.16 3.78
N ALA A 207 2.51 10.69 4.02
CA ALA A 207 3.23 10.91 5.26
C ALA A 207 3.48 12.40 5.52
N ASP A 208 3.99 13.12 4.52
CA ASP A 208 4.28 14.55 4.59
C ASP A 208 3.01 15.36 4.90
N LEU A 209 1.89 15.00 4.26
CA LEU A 209 0.61 15.66 4.49
C LEU A 209 0.09 15.39 5.91
N LEU A 210 0.18 14.16 6.39
CA LEU A 210 -0.20 13.79 7.76
C LEU A 210 0.67 14.51 8.80
N ALA A 211 1.99 14.58 8.57
CA ALA A 211 2.92 15.31 9.41
C ALA A 211 2.57 16.82 9.48
N GLN A 212 2.28 17.44 8.34
CA GLN A 212 1.86 18.84 8.26
C GLN A 212 0.55 19.12 9.01
N MET A 213 -0.33 18.13 9.14
CA MET A 213 -1.57 18.21 9.92
C MET A 213 -1.36 17.91 11.41
N GLY A 214 -0.17 17.43 11.81
CA GLY A 214 0.19 17.10 13.19
C GLY A 214 -0.09 15.66 13.60
N ALA A 215 -0.16 14.72 12.67
CA ALA A 215 -0.39 13.29 12.91
C ALA A 215 0.93 12.50 13.03
N THR A 216 1.78 12.83 13.99
CA THR A 216 3.13 12.28 14.13
C THR A 216 3.12 10.78 14.41
N GLN A 217 2.28 10.30 15.31
CA GLN A 217 2.18 8.86 15.61
C GLN A 217 1.62 8.06 14.44
N THR A 218 0.66 8.63 13.72
CA THR A 218 0.12 8.04 12.49
C THR A 218 1.20 7.91 11.41
N VAL A 219 2.08 8.90 11.27
CA VAL A 219 3.22 8.87 10.34
C VAL A 219 4.20 7.76 10.73
N LEU A 220 4.58 7.66 12.00
CA LEU A 220 5.45 6.58 12.48
C LEU A 220 4.87 5.20 12.20
N SER A 221 3.58 5.01 12.45
CA SER A 221 2.88 3.75 12.13
C SER A 221 2.86 3.45 10.63
N LEU A 222 2.76 4.47 9.78
CA LEU A 222 2.82 4.35 8.33
C LEU A 222 4.22 3.94 7.87
N ASP A 223 5.26 4.55 8.42
CA ASP A 223 6.65 4.26 8.10
C ASP A 223 7.08 2.86 8.55
N ASP A 224 6.62 2.38 9.69
CA ASP A 224 6.82 1.01 10.15
C ASP A 224 6.26 -0.01 9.15
N VAL A 225 5.04 0.20 8.66
CA VAL A 225 4.44 -0.67 7.65
C VAL A 225 5.21 -0.61 6.33
N ARG A 226 5.71 0.57 5.95
CA ARG A 226 6.52 0.79 4.75
C ARG A 226 7.83 0.02 4.83
N ALA A 227 8.58 0.16 5.92
CA ALA A 227 9.85 -0.52 6.15
C ALA A 227 9.69 -2.05 6.08
N ARG A 228 8.66 -2.60 6.76
CA ARG A 228 8.36 -4.04 6.70
C ARG A 228 8.04 -4.52 5.28
N ARG A 229 7.33 -3.72 4.47
CA ARG A 229 7.04 -4.05 3.08
C ARG A 229 8.28 -4.04 2.20
N GLU A 230 9.13 -3.05 2.36
CA GLU A 230 10.39 -2.93 1.60
C GLU A 230 11.30 -4.13 1.88
N THR A 231 11.46 -4.50 3.15
CA THR A 231 12.22 -5.70 3.55
C THR A 231 11.64 -6.97 2.92
N LYS A 232 10.33 -7.18 3.03
CA LYS A 232 9.66 -8.34 2.43
C LYS A 232 9.81 -8.39 0.90
N ASN A 233 9.70 -7.25 0.24
CA ASN A 233 9.86 -7.17 -1.22
C ASN A 233 11.30 -7.39 -1.65
N SER A 234 12.28 -6.91 -0.87
CA SER A 234 13.70 -7.16 -1.11
C SER A 234 14.01 -8.66 -1.03
N ILE A 235 13.59 -9.32 0.06
CA ILE A 235 13.76 -10.78 0.23
C ILE A 235 13.12 -11.54 -0.95
N ARG A 236 11.89 -11.18 -1.34
CA ARG A 236 11.23 -11.82 -2.49
C ARG A 236 12.00 -11.66 -3.79
N ARG A 237 12.56 -10.47 -4.05
CA ARG A 237 13.37 -10.23 -5.26
C ARG A 237 14.63 -11.09 -5.24
N THR A 238 15.32 -11.17 -4.09
CA THR A 238 16.52 -12.02 -3.95
C THR A 238 16.18 -13.48 -4.21
N VAL A 239 15.18 -14.03 -3.52
CA VAL A 239 14.75 -15.43 -3.68
C VAL A 239 14.35 -15.73 -5.13
N ASN A 240 13.56 -14.85 -5.76
CA ASN A 240 13.14 -15.03 -7.15
C ASN A 240 14.34 -14.99 -8.11
N SER A 241 15.31 -14.10 -7.87
CA SER A 241 16.54 -14.02 -8.66
C SER A 241 17.39 -15.27 -8.51
N GLU A 242 17.57 -15.76 -7.29
CA GLU A 242 18.33 -17.00 -7.01
C GLU A 242 17.65 -18.21 -7.64
N ALA A 243 16.34 -18.37 -7.49
CA ALA A 243 15.60 -19.44 -8.12
C ALA A 243 15.69 -19.41 -9.65
N ALA A 244 15.58 -18.25 -10.27
CA ALA A 244 15.72 -18.09 -11.72
C ALA A 244 17.17 -18.38 -12.18
N ASN A 245 18.16 -18.01 -11.39
CA ASN A 245 19.57 -18.32 -11.68
C ASN A 245 19.84 -19.85 -11.56
N ALA A 246 19.33 -20.48 -10.52
CA ALA A 246 19.45 -21.93 -10.33
C ALA A 246 18.77 -22.70 -11.48
N ALA A 247 17.56 -22.32 -11.87
CA ALA A 247 16.84 -22.93 -13.00
C ALA A 247 17.62 -22.80 -14.32
N ARG A 248 18.15 -21.60 -14.62
CA ARG A 248 19.00 -21.39 -15.81
C ARG A 248 20.28 -22.21 -15.78
N ALA A 249 20.93 -22.30 -14.62
CA ALA A 249 22.13 -23.13 -14.44
C ALA A 249 21.83 -24.62 -14.62
N GLY A 250 20.73 -25.12 -14.06
CA GLY A 250 20.30 -26.51 -14.22
C GLY A 250 19.99 -26.87 -15.68
N THR A 251 19.24 -26.00 -16.38
CA THR A 251 18.96 -26.20 -17.81
C THR A 251 20.24 -26.20 -18.66
N ALA A 252 21.17 -25.29 -18.36
CA ALA A 252 22.45 -25.26 -19.07
C ALA A 252 23.29 -26.53 -18.78
N SER A 253 23.35 -26.96 -17.51
CA SER A 253 24.05 -28.18 -17.12
C SER A 253 23.50 -29.43 -17.83
N ALA A 254 22.18 -29.56 -17.93
CA ALA A 254 21.55 -30.67 -18.63
C ALA A 254 21.91 -30.72 -20.12
N ARG A 255 21.88 -29.56 -20.82
CA ARG A 255 22.31 -29.48 -22.23
C ARG A 255 23.78 -29.80 -22.39
N GLN A 256 24.65 -29.30 -21.50
CA GLN A 256 26.07 -29.57 -21.51
C GLN A 256 26.39 -31.07 -21.28
N LEU A 257 25.64 -31.68 -20.37
CA LEU A 257 25.76 -33.13 -20.09
C LEU A 257 25.36 -33.96 -21.33
N GLU A 258 24.22 -33.64 -21.96
CA GLU A 258 23.79 -34.32 -23.18
C GLU A 258 24.82 -34.19 -24.31
N ALA A 259 25.34 -32.99 -24.53
CA ALA A 259 26.36 -32.71 -25.53
C ALA A 259 27.66 -33.44 -25.22
N ALA A 260 28.11 -33.43 -23.97
CA ALA A 260 29.30 -34.13 -23.51
C ALA A 260 29.17 -35.67 -23.70
N THR A 261 28.04 -36.25 -23.30
CA THR A 261 27.77 -37.69 -23.48
C THR A 261 27.80 -38.08 -24.95
N THR A 262 27.16 -37.28 -25.81
CA THR A 262 27.15 -37.50 -27.27
C THR A 262 28.54 -37.49 -27.90
N LEU A 263 29.39 -36.54 -27.50
CA LEU A 263 30.74 -36.39 -28.11
C LEU A 263 31.82 -37.22 -27.44
N LEU A 264 31.62 -37.77 -26.24
CA LEU A 264 32.52 -38.73 -25.60
C LEU A 264 32.37 -40.13 -26.15
N HIS A 265 31.35 -40.40 -26.97
CA HIS A 265 31.21 -41.71 -27.63
C HIS A 265 32.45 -42.02 -28.50
N PRO A 266 32.97 -43.26 -28.53
CA PRO A 266 34.19 -43.62 -29.24
C PRO A 266 34.25 -43.18 -30.69
N ALA A 267 33.11 -43.25 -31.40
CA ALA A 267 32.97 -42.82 -32.79
C ALA A 267 33.09 -41.32 -33.02
N ARG A 268 33.01 -40.47 -31.96
CA ARG A 268 32.96 -39.00 -32.07
C ARG A 268 34.02 -38.28 -31.26
N VAL A 269 34.69 -38.95 -30.33
CA VAL A 269 35.65 -38.34 -29.39
C VAL A 269 36.86 -37.70 -30.10
N HIS A 270 37.19 -38.16 -31.30
CA HIS A 270 38.30 -37.64 -32.11
C HIS A 270 38.07 -36.19 -32.57
N VAL A 271 36.83 -35.70 -32.59
CA VAL A 271 36.50 -34.33 -32.95
C VAL A 271 36.87 -33.31 -31.85
N LEU A 272 37.05 -33.81 -30.61
CA LEU A 272 37.36 -32.97 -29.48
C LEU A 272 38.88 -32.79 -29.32
N SER A 273 39.33 -31.51 -29.23
CA SER A 273 40.67 -31.21 -28.74
C SER A 273 40.88 -31.77 -27.31
N ALA A 274 42.13 -31.91 -26.89
CA ALA A 274 42.45 -32.40 -25.54
C ALA A 274 41.72 -31.58 -24.43
N ALA A 275 41.73 -30.26 -24.56
CA ALA A 275 41.05 -29.36 -23.61
C ALA A 275 39.53 -29.49 -23.59
N LEU A 276 38.89 -29.67 -24.76
CA LEU A 276 37.44 -29.92 -24.85
C LEU A 276 37.07 -31.31 -24.33
N ARG A 277 37.88 -32.29 -24.61
CA ARG A 277 37.67 -33.66 -24.12
C ARG A 277 37.75 -33.74 -22.59
N GLU A 278 38.67 -33.05 -22.00
CA GLU A 278 38.78 -32.91 -20.54
C GLU A 278 37.51 -32.23 -19.96
N ALA A 279 37.09 -31.07 -20.53
CA ALA A 279 35.89 -30.39 -20.08
C ALA A 279 34.63 -31.24 -20.22
N ALA A 280 34.50 -32.02 -21.31
CA ALA A 280 33.41 -32.96 -21.49
C ALA A 280 33.39 -34.06 -20.44
N ARG A 281 34.56 -34.66 -20.15
CA ARG A 281 34.71 -35.70 -19.09
C ARG A 281 34.36 -35.14 -17.71
N LEU A 282 34.81 -33.93 -17.37
CA LEU A 282 34.50 -33.27 -16.11
C LEU A 282 33.00 -33.01 -15.97
N ARG A 283 32.34 -32.52 -17.01
CA ARG A 283 30.87 -32.30 -16.96
C ARG A 283 30.10 -33.62 -16.87
N HIS A 284 30.54 -34.61 -17.60
CA HIS A 284 29.90 -35.94 -17.57
C HIS A 284 30.06 -36.64 -16.19
N ALA A 285 31.24 -36.57 -15.58
CA ALA A 285 31.49 -37.14 -14.27
C ALA A 285 30.87 -36.35 -13.09
N HIS A 286 30.62 -35.02 -13.32
CA HIS A 286 30.16 -34.13 -12.28
C HIS A 286 29.06 -33.20 -12.81
N PRO A 287 27.84 -33.71 -13.05
CA PRO A 287 26.75 -32.95 -13.65
C PRO A 287 26.25 -31.79 -12.76
N ASP A 288 26.38 -31.90 -11.45
CA ASP A 288 25.85 -30.94 -10.48
C ASP A 288 26.82 -29.79 -10.14
N LEU A 289 28.10 -29.93 -10.52
CA LEU A 289 29.09 -28.91 -10.20
C LEU A 289 28.91 -27.66 -11.02
N THR A 290 29.13 -26.49 -10.37
CA THR A 290 29.19 -25.22 -11.04
C THR A 290 30.36 -25.10 -12.01
N LEU A 291 30.29 -24.18 -12.98
CA LEU A 291 31.38 -23.93 -13.91
C LEU A 291 32.71 -23.56 -13.23
N SER A 292 32.63 -22.85 -12.09
CA SER A 292 33.81 -22.51 -11.28
C SER A 292 34.47 -23.73 -10.63
N GLU A 293 33.67 -24.65 -10.14
CA GLU A 293 34.15 -25.90 -9.54
C GLU A 293 34.74 -26.87 -10.58
N LEU A 294 34.10 -26.98 -11.75
CA LEU A 294 34.66 -27.69 -12.88
C LEU A 294 35.99 -27.07 -13.35
N GLY A 295 36.09 -25.75 -13.40
CA GLY A 295 37.32 -25.06 -13.76
C GLY A 295 38.46 -25.35 -12.80
N ARG A 296 38.18 -25.41 -11.49
CA ARG A 296 39.19 -25.77 -10.47
C ARG A 296 39.67 -27.24 -10.56
N ARG A 297 38.83 -28.13 -11.10
CA ARG A 297 39.19 -29.56 -11.28
C ARG A 297 39.92 -29.85 -12.58
N ALA A 298 39.90 -28.94 -13.52
CA ALA A 298 40.63 -29.09 -14.80
C ALA A 298 42.15 -29.07 -14.61
N ARG A 299 42.87 -29.71 -15.51
CA ARG A 299 44.32 -29.78 -15.54
C ARG A 299 44.86 -29.29 -16.91
N PRO A 300 45.45 -28.08 -17.01
CA PRO A 300 45.64 -27.10 -15.90
C PRO A 300 44.33 -26.47 -15.44
N VAL A 301 44.34 -25.91 -14.21
CA VAL A 301 43.18 -25.18 -13.65
C VAL A 301 42.77 -24.01 -14.58
N VAL A 302 41.48 -23.86 -14.82
CA VAL A 302 40.96 -22.84 -15.70
C VAL A 302 39.89 -21.97 -15.01
N THR A 303 39.69 -20.74 -15.51
CA THR A 303 38.69 -19.84 -15.01
C THR A 303 37.27 -20.30 -15.34
N LYS A 304 36.26 -19.78 -14.61
CA LYS A 304 34.84 -19.97 -14.92
C LYS A 304 34.51 -19.64 -16.38
N SER A 305 35.05 -18.52 -16.89
CA SER A 305 34.79 -18.07 -18.27
C SER A 305 35.40 -19.03 -19.30
N SER A 306 36.59 -19.53 -19.06
CA SER A 306 37.26 -20.52 -19.93
C SER A 306 36.49 -21.84 -19.94
N MET A 307 36.04 -22.33 -18.78
CA MET A 307 35.23 -23.53 -18.70
C MET A 307 33.88 -23.35 -19.41
N ALA A 308 33.23 -22.18 -19.24
CA ALA A 308 31.99 -21.86 -19.95
C ALA A 308 32.17 -21.80 -21.46
N TYR A 309 33.28 -21.28 -21.95
CA TYR A 309 33.62 -21.29 -23.38
C TYR A 309 33.77 -22.72 -23.89
N ARG A 310 34.56 -23.57 -23.21
CA ARG A 310 34.79 -24.96 -23.59
C ARG A 310 33.48 -25.75 -23.69
N LEU A 311 32.59 -25.62 -22.71
CA LEU A 311 31.31 -26.34 -22.70
C LEU A 311 30.35 -25.80 -23.78
N ARG A 312 30.32 -24.51 -24.06
CA ARG A 312 29.55 -23.97 -25.21
C ARG A 312 30.06 -24.49 -26.55
N GLU A 313 31.37 -24.62 -26.70
CA GLU A 313 31.95 -25.19 -27.91
C GLU A 313 31.58 -26.68 -28.08
N ILE A 314 31.54 -27.45 -26.98
CA ILE A 314 31.06 -28.83 -26.97
C ILE A 314 29.58 -28.86 -27.40
N GLU A 315 28.72 -28.02 -26.88
CA GLU A 315 27.30 -27.89 -27.30
C GLU A 315 27.22 -27.58 -28.80
N ARG A 316 27.97 -26.63 -29.30
CA ARG A 316 28.03 -26.27 -30.71
C ARG A 316 28.41 -27.45 -31.62
N LEU A 317 29.48 -28.17 -31.27
CA LEU A 317 29.96 -29.32 -32.01
C LEU A 317 28.96 -30.48 -31.99
N ALA A 318 28.24 -30.67 -30.89
CA ALA A 318 27.20 -31.71 -30.78
C ALA A 318 26.00 -31.40 -31.72
N HIS A 319 25.64 -30.12 -31.89
CA HIS A 319 24.51 -29.71 -32.74
C HIS A 319 24.86 -29.60 -34.22
N SER A 320 26.11 -29.20 -34.59
CA SER A 320 26.49 -29.01 -35.99
C SER A 320 26.47 -30.29 -36.82
N ARG A 321 26.42 -31.48 -36.24
CA ARG A 321 26.40 -32.78 -36.89
C ARG A 321 25.09 -33.56 -36.76
N ARG A 322 23.99 -32.90 -36.34
CA ARG A 322 22.63 -33.43 -36.46
C ARG A 322 21.97 -33.07 -37.81
N ARG A 323 22.68 -32.28 -38.63
CA ARG A 323 22.29 -32.02 -40.03
C ARG A 323 23.22 -32.85 -40.92
#